data_b7552c85367da52914b20480194b2e5d
#
_entry.id   b7552c85367da52914b20480194b2e5d
#
_cell.length_a   1.000
_cell.length_b   1.000
_cell.length_c   1.000
_cell.angle_alpha   90.00
_cell.angle_beta   90.00
_cell.angle_gamma   90.00
#
_symmetry.space_group_name_H-M   'P 1'
#
loop_
_entity.id
_entity.type
_entity.pdbx_description
1 polymer ?
#
loop_
_entity_poly.entity_id
_entity_poly.type
_entity_poly.pdbx_seq_one_letter_code
_entity_poly.pdbx_strand_id
1 'polypeptide(L)'
;MKQIRNTIRRTLLVAGSLALGSALMGLPAVSSARTLDEIVASKKLVIGVNPTLPPLGIFNDKNEIDGFDVDIARKLGELLGVKTEIVQVGSPDRIPFVSSGKIDAVLGAMTITAERQKVIDFTVPLHTEVLGVLTTKAKPYKDWMELNDPAVRLVEVRGATPVKLVQEKLPKAQLLLLDNYPDAVRAIAQGRADAMIDVMDFMTEHTAKHKVDWRIVDAPIEVYFCGIGVQKGNDALREKLSAAVKEMHKSGYVDERWKKWFGGPMLHDPRTAPTYK
;
A
#
# COMPACT_ATOMS: atom_id res chain seq x y z
N MET A 1 5.45 -86.25 24.49
CA MET A 1 4.39 -87.13 23.89
C MET A 1 3.86 -86.36 22.71
N LYS A 2 4.14 -86.94 21.59
CA LYS A 2 3.24 -87.24 20.46
C LYS A 2 2.61 -85.96 19.82
N GLN A 3 2.93 -85.73 18.67
CA GLN A 3 2.81 -86.22 17.27
C GLN A 3 1.94 -85.22 16.51
N ILE A 4 2.24 -84.90 15.41
CA ILE A 4 2.45 -85.36 14.03
C ILE A 4 1.55 -84.57 13.07
N ARG A 5 2.20 -84.10 12.01
CA ARG A 5 1.84 -84.20 10.58
C ARG A 5 0.50 -83.55 10.11
N ASN A 6 0.33 -83.01 9.02
CA ASN A 6 0.91 -82.99 7.63
C ASN A 6 0.16 -81.95 6.82
N THR A 7 0.92 -81.26 6.00
CA THR A 7 0.82 -81.10 4.53
C THR A 7 -0.59 -80.96 3.93
N ILE A 8 -0.75 -79.89 3.13
CA ILE A 8 -0.96 -80.04 1.67
C ILE A 8 -0.96 -78.59 1.03
N ARG A 9 -0.19 -78.49 -0.05
CA ARG A 9 -0.11 -77.40 -1.06
C ARG A 9 -1.48 -77.06 -1.62
N ARG A 10 -1.73 -75.80 -1.84
CA ARG A 10 -2.41 -75.30 -3.06
C ARG A 10 -1.94 -73.94 -3.40
N THR A 11 -1.20 -73.84 -4.51
CA THR A 11 -0.85 -72.71 -5.28
C THR A 11 -2.11 -72.03 -5.81
N LEU A 12 -2.27 -70.73 -5.56
CA LEU A 12 -3.16 -69.90 -6.33
C LEU A 12 -2.46 -68.55 -6.57
N LEU A 13 -2.05 -68.37 -7.80
CA LEU A 13 -1.62 -67.12 -8.39
C LEU A 13 -2.83 -66.17 -8.36
N VAL A 14 -2.70 -65.06 -7.68
CA VAL A 14 -3.55 -63.88 -7.91
C VAL A 14 -2.67 -62.74 -8.26
N ALA A 15 -2.78 -62.31 -9.52
CA ALA A 15 -2.17 -61.10 -10.07
C ALA A 15 -2.65 -59.89 -9.30
N GLY A 16 -1.79 -59.32 -8.47
CA GLY A 16 -2.02 -58.02 -7.83
C GLY A 16 -1.65 -56.91 -8.78
N SER A 17 -2.66 -56.26 -9.31
CA SER A 17 -2.51 -55.03 -10.09
C SER A 17 -1.93 -53.95 -9.18
N LEU A 18 -0.67 -53.52 -9.44
CA LEU A 18 -0.09 -52.33 -8.87
C LEU A 18 -0.83 -51.12 -9.49
N ALA A 19 -1.81 -50.61 -8.74
CA ALA A 19 -2.31 -49.25 -8.99
C ALA A 19 -1.22 -48.26 -8.54
N LEU A 20 -0.42 -47.77 -9.49
CA LEU A 20 0.38 -46.57 -9.31
C LEU A 20 -0.59 -45.39 -9.10
N GLY A 21 -0.91 -45.13 -7.84
CA GLY A 21 -1.54 -43.87 -7.45
C GLY A 21 -0.55 -42.74 -7.70
N SER A 22 -0.67 -42.06 -8.85
CA SER A 22 0.01 -40.79 -9.13
C SER A 22 -0.50 -39.77 -8.12
N ALA A 23 0.20 -39.64 -7.00
CA ALA A 23 0.05 -38.50 -6.12
C ALA A 23 0.54 -37.26 -6.93
N LEU A 24 -0.39 -36.59 -7.61
CA LEU A 24 -0.18 -35.22 -8.05
C LEU A 24 0.06 -34.39 -6.77
N MET A 25 1.33 -34.26 -6.37
CA MET A 25 1.73 -33.19 -5.46
C MET A 25 1.36 -31.88 -6.17
N GLY A 26 0.23 -31.30 -5.79
CA GLY A 26 -0.14 -29.96 -6.17
C GLY A 26 0.99 -29.02 -5.74
N LEU A 27 1.84 -28.64 -6.68
CA LEU A 27 2.71 -27.49 -6.49
C LEU A 27 1.81 -26.34 -6.03
N PRO A 28 2.18 -25.60 -4.97
CA PRO A 28 1.43 -24.41 -4.63
C PRO A 28 1.39 -23.54 -5.88
N ALA A 29 0.20 -23.33 -6.43
CA ALA A 29 -0.01 -22.42 -7.52
C ALA A 29 0.48 -21.06 -7.01
N VAL A 30 1.62 -20.59 -7.52
CA VAL A 30 2.03 -19.19 -7.35
C VAL A 30 0.86 -18.41 -7.95
N SER A 31 0.08 -17.73 -7.10
CA SER A 31 -1.02 -16.90 -7.57
C SER A 31 -0.41 -15.81 -8.45
N SER A 32 -0.48 -16.01 -9.74
CA SER A 32 -0.15 -14.96 -10.69
C SER A 32 -1.23 -13.89 -10.60
N ALA A 33 -0.86 -12.62 -10.69
CA ALA A 33 -1.87 -11.58 -10.81
C ALA A 33 -2.72 -11.84 -12.05
N ARG A 34 -3.98 -11.44 -11.94
CA ARG A 34 -4.91 -11.53 -13.06
C ARG A 34 -4.47 -10.60 -14.18
N THR A 35 -4.54 -11.09 -15.41
CA THR A 35 -4.34 -10.29 -16.61
C THR A 35 -5.47 -9.28 -16.80
N LEU A 36 -5.26 -8.27 -17.64
CA LEU A 36 -6.32 -7.31 -18.00
C LEU A 36 -7.56 -8.02 -18.59
N ASP A 37 -7.36 -9.03 -19.45
CA ASP A 37 -8.46 -9.79 -20.06
C ASP A 37 -9.25 -10.57 -19.01
N GLU A 38 -8.62 -11.19 -18.03
CA GLU A 38 -9.28 -11.88 -16.92
C GLU A 38 -10.06 -10.92 -16.04
N ILE A 39 -9.53 -9.72 -15.78
CA ILE A 39 -10.22 -8.65 -15.04
C ILE A 39 -11.49 -8.22 -15.80
N VAL A 40 -11.37 -7.96 -17.09
CA VAL A 40 -12.51 -7.56 -17.95
C VAL A 40 -13.53 -8.69 -18.07
N ALA A 41 -13.10 -9.93 -18.28
CA ALA A 41 -13.97 -11.10 -18.37
C ALA A 41 -14.74 -11.36 -17.07
N SER A 42 -14.07 -11.20 -15.92
CA SER A 42 -14.71 -11.34 -14.60
C SER A 42 -15.59 -10.14 -14.21
N LYS A 43 -15.54 -9.05 -14.98
CA LYS A 43 -16.20 -7.77 -14.69
C LYS A 43 -15.88 -7.22 -13.30
N LYS A 44 -14.67 -7.49 -12.81
CA LYS A 44 -14.27 -7.12 -11.45
C LYS A 44 -12.79 -6.70 -11.40
N LEU A 45 -12.53 -5.51 -10.84
CA LEU A 45 -11.20 -4.99 -10.52
C LEU A 45 -11.05 -4.93 -9.00
N VAL A 46 -10.04 -5.61 -8.45
CA VAL A 46 -9.77 -5.67 -7.00
C VAL A 46 -8.67 -4.69 -6.65
N ILE A 47 -8.99 -3.67 -5.85
CA ILE A 47 -8.06 -2.59 -5.50
C ILE A 47 -7.84 -2.54 -3.99
N GLY A 48 -6.57 -2.55 -3.58
CA GLY A 48 -6.16 -2.32 -2.21
C GLY A 48 -6.19 -0.83 -1.84
N VAL A 49 -6.84 -0.49 -0.73
CA VAL A 49 -6.90 0.86 -0.16
C VAL A 49 -6.51 0.81 1.31
N ASN A 50 -5.78 1.83 1.78
CA ASN A 50 -5.37 1.92 3.18
C ASN A 50 -6.34 2.83 3.98
N PRO A 51 -7.27 2.27 4.77
CA PRO A 51 -8.24 3.06 5.52
C PRO A 51 -7.66 3.72 6.78
N THR A 52 -6.37 3.53 7.05
CA THR A 52 -5.69 4.18 8.18
C THR A 52 -4.85 5.39 7.75
N LEU A 53 -4.98 5.82 6.49
CA LEU A 53 -4.27 6.95 5.90
C LEU A 53 -5.24 8.05 5.45
N PRO A 54 -5.88 8.77 6.41
CA PRO A 54 -6.81 9.84 6.09
C PRO A 54 -6.10 11.04 5.40
N PRO A 55 -6.76 11.72 4.45
CA PRO A 55 -8.08 11.45 3.90
C PRO A 55 -8.06 10.58 2.62
N LEU A 56 -6.90 9.97 2.27
CA LEU A 56 -6.80 9.03 1.14
C LEU A 56 -7.73 7.83 1.35
N GLY A 57 -7.69 7.24 2.56
CA GLY A 57 -8.59 6.18 2.98
C GLY A 57 -8.99 6.34 4.44
N ILE A 58 -10.28 6.20 4.71
CA ILE A 58 -10.90 6.30 6.04
C ILE A 58 -11.97 5.21 6.20
N PHE A 59 -12.41 4.97 7.43
CA PHE A 59 -13.70 4.35 7.68
C PHE A 59 -14.75 5.43 7.88
N ASN A 60 -15.84 5.38 7.09
CA ASN A 60 -16.98 6.26 7.25
C ASN A 60 -17.87 5.85 8.45
N ASP A 61 -18.93 6.61 8.70
CA ASP A 61 -19.86 6.35 9.81
C ASP A 61 -20.59 5.00 9.74
N LYS A 62 -20.60 4.36 8.55
CA LYS A 62 -21.15 3.03 8.31
C LYS A 62 -20.10 1.92 8.43
N ASN A 63 -18.88 2.27 8.87
CA ASN A 63 -17.72 1.36 8.91
C ASN A 63 -17.33 0.79 7.54
N GLU A 64 -17.59 1.53 6.46
CA GLU A 64 -17.17 1.21 5.11
C GLU A 64 -15.92 2.01 4.76
N ILE A 65 -15.04 1.43 3.93
CA ILE A 65 -13.85 2.16 3.46
C ILE A 65 -14.30 3.23 2.47
N ASP A 66 -13.88 4.47 2.71
CA ASP A 66 -14.15 5.65 1.89
C ASP A 66 -12.89 6.53 1.80
N GLY A 67 -12.91 7.60 1.00
CA GLY A 67 -11.77 8.49 0.85
C GLY A 67 -11.45 8.81 -0.60
N PHE A 68 -10.39 9.61 -0.78
CA PHE A 68 -9.89 9.96 -2.11
C PHE A 68 -9.59 8.72 -2.96
N ASP A 69 -8.86 7.74 -2.38
CA ASP A 69 -8.48 6.51 -3.09
C ASP A 69 -9.69 5.67 -3.50
N VAL A 70 -10.77 5.69 -2.71
CA VAL A 70 -12.01 4.99 -3.06
C VAL A 70 -12.73 5.67 -4.23
N ASP A 71 -12.77 7.02 -4.25
CA ASP A 71 -13.30 7.77 -5.40
C ASP A 71 -12.50 7.45 -6.67
N ILE A 72 -11.17 7.43 -6.59
CA ILE A 72 -10.28 7.05 -7.71
C ILE A 72 -10.53 5.59 -8.14
N ALA A 73 -10.57 4.65 -7.21
CA ALA A 73 -10.78 3.24 -7.50
C ALA A 73 -12.12 2.98 -8.21
N ARG A 74 -13.19 3.63 -7.76
CA ARG A 74 -14.51 3.56 -8.41
C ARG A 74 -14.46 4.10 -9.84
N LYS A 75 -13.78 5.23 -10.05
CA LYS A 75 -13.63 5.83 -11.37
C LYS A 75 -12.80 4.96 -12.32
N LEU A 76 -11.77 4.29 -11.81
CA LEU A 76 -11.01 3.31 -12.59
C LEU A 76 -11.90 2.15 -13.07
N GLY A 77 -12.73 1.59 -12.17
CA GLY A 77 -13.69 0.55 -12.55
C GLY A 77 -14.68 1.01 -13.62
N GLU A 78 -15.21 2.23 -13.49
CA GLU A 78 -16.08 2.86 -14.50
C GLU A 78 -15.39 2.95 -15.88
N LEU A 79 -14.15 3.49 -15.91
CA LEU A 79 -13.37 3.66 -17.15
C LEU A 79 -12.94 2.32 -17.79
N LEU A 80 -12.83 1.25 -16.99
CA LEU A 80 -12.58 -0.10 -17.48
C LEU A 80 -13.85 -0.88 -17.82
N GLY A 81 -15.03 -0.37 -17.48
CA GLY A 81 -16.30 -1.07 -17.67
C GLY A 81 -16.49 -2.27 -16.73
N VAL A 82 -15.89 -2.24 -15.54
CA VAL A 82 -15.94 -3.31 -14.52
C VAL A 82 -16.34 -2.77 -13.14
N LYS A 83 -16.83 -3.65 -12.28
CA LYS A 83 -17.11 -3.31 -10.88
C LYS A 83 -15.80 -3.28 -10.07
N THR A 84 -15.62 -2.28 -9.24
CA THR A 84 -14.49 -2.23 -8.29
C THR A 84 -14.86 -2.94 -6.98
N GLU A 85 -13.95 -3.79 -6.52
CA GLU A 85 -13.95 -4.37 -5.17
C GLU A 85 -12.82 -3.73 -4.37
N ILE A 86 -13.14 -3.12 -3.23
CA ILE A 86 -12.15 -2.49 -2.34
C ILE A 86 -11.71 -3.51 -1.30
N VAL A 87 -10.40 -3.68 -1.17
CA VAL A 87 -9.77 -4.53 -0.16
C VAL A 87 -8.95 -3.66 0.79
N GLN A 88 -9.17 -3.85 2.09
CA GLN A 88 -8.35 -3.19 3.11
C GLN A 88 -6.91 -3.68 3.07
N VAL A 89 -5.95 -2.75 2.96
CA VAL A 89 -4.53 -3.06 2.95
C VAL A 89 -3.76 -2.03 3.78
N GLY A 90 -3.08 -2.48 4.83
CA GLY A 90 -2.20 -1.62 5.63
C GLY A 90 -0.92 -1.22 4.89
N SER A 91 -0.23 -0.20 5.37
CA SER A 91 1.01 0.29 4.72
C SER A 91 2.08 -0.79 4.51
N PRO A 92 2.37 -1.70 5.46
CA PRO A 92 3.38 -2.74 5.25
C PRO A 92 2.96 -3.83 4.26
N ASP A 93 1.64 -4.02 4.05
CA ASP A 93 1.10 -5.12 3.25
C ASP A 93 0.86 -4.77 1.78
N ARG A 94 0.95 -3.49 1.41
CA ARG A 94 0.64 -3.01 0.04
C ARG A 94 1.43 -3.75 -1.04
N ILE A 95 2.76 -3.80 -0.91
CA ILE A 95 3.64 -4.49 -1.88
C ILE A 95 3.40 -6.01 -1.85
N PRO A 96 3.39 -6.69 -0.68
CA PRO A 96 3.07 -8.12 -0.61
C PRO A 96 1.75 -8.50 -1.27
N PHE A 97 0.68 -7.72 -1.07
CA PHE A 97 -0.64 -8.04 -1.64
C PHE A 97 -0.68 -7.93 -3.16
N VAL A 98 -0.09 -6.87 -3.73
CA VAL A 98 -0.07 -6.68 -5.18
C VAL A 98 0.93 -7.64 -5.85
N SER A 99 2.10 -7.87 -5.26
CA SER A 99 3.10 -8.78 -5.85
C SER A 99 2.67 -10.25 -5.82
N SER A 100 1.85 -10.65 -4.84
CA SER A 100 1.29 -12.01 -4.78
C SER A 100 0.02 -12.21 -5.61
N GLY A 101 -0.51 -11.15 -6.26
CA GLY A 101 -1.76 -11.22 -7.01
C GLY A 101 -3.02 -11.32 -6.14
N LYS A 102 -2.93 -11.07 -4.83
CA LYS A 102 -4.09 -11.01 -3.94
C LYS A 102 -5.04 -9.85 -4.29
N ILE A 103 -4.50 -8.79 -4.84
CA ILE A 103 -5.19 -7.63 -5.42
C ILE A 103 -4.60 -7.32 -6.79
N ASP A 104 -5.38 -6.73 -7.68
CA ASP A 104 -4.93 -6.37 -9.04
C ASP A 104 -4.10 -5.08 -9.03
N ALA A 105 -4.49 -4.14 -8.19
CA ALA A 105 -3.82 -2.85 -8.05
C ALA A 105 -3.87 -2.36 -6.60
N VAL A 106 -2.95 -1.46 -6.24
CA VAL A 106 -2.89 -0.86 -4.90
C VAL A 106 -2.76 0.66 -4.99
N LEU A 107 -3.54 1.34 -4.17
CA LEU A 107 -3.48 2.76 -3.84
C LEU A 107 -2.88 2.96 -2.43
N GLY A 108 -3.09 4.10 -1.78
CA GLY A 108 -2.61 4.37 -0.43
C GLY A 108 -1.23 4.98 -0.41
N ALA A 109 -1.04 6.10 -1.13
CA ALA A 109 0.24 6.80 -1.15
C ALA A 109 1.40 5.90 -1.64
N MET A 110 1.22 5.27 -2.79
CA MET A 110 2.24 4.40 -3.36
C MET A 110 3.31 5.21 -4.09
N THR A 111 4.21 5.80 -3.31
CA THR A 111 5.38 6.54 -3.82
C THR A 111 6.18 5.70 -4.80
N ILE A 112 6.47 6.25 -5.97
CA ILE A 112 7.30 5.63 -7.01
C ILE A 112 8.77 5.76 -6.59
N THR A 113 9.38 4.64 -6.17
CA THR A 113 10.80 4.59 -5.80
C THR A 113 11.52 3.49 -6.57
N ALA A 114 12.82 3.65 -6.78
CA ALA A 114 13.65 2.67 -7.48
C ALA A 114 13.62 1.28 -6.80
N GLU A 115 13.52 1.22 -5.47
CA GLU A 115 13.39 -0.05 -4.75
C GLU A 115 12.05 -0.73 -5.04
N ARG A 116 10.95 0.02 -4.93
CA ARG A 116 9.60 -0.52 -5.18
C ARG A 116 9.45 -0.97 -6.63
N GLN A 117 10.05 -0.23 -7.59
CA GLN A 117 10.05 -0.58 -9.01
C GLN A 117 10.80 -1.88 -9.35
N LYS A 118 11.65 -2.40 -8.44
CA LYS A 118 12.25 -3.73 -8.61
C LYS A 118 11.23 -4.86 -8.43
N VAL A 119 10.18 -4.65 -7.66
CA VAL A 119 9.23 -5.71 -7.23
C VAL A 119 7.81 -5.51 -7.74
N ILE A 120 7.42 -4.28 -8.04
CA ILE A 120 6.11 -3.93 -8.62
C ILE A 120 6.29 -2.89 -9.73
N ASP A 121 5.28 -2.74 -10.59
CA ASP A 121 5.23 -1.66 -11.57
C ASP A 121 4.22 -0.59 -11.15
N PHE A 122 4.34 0.60 -11.74
CA PHE A 122 3.52 1.76 -11.42
C PHE A 122 2.89 2.35 -12.68
N THR A 123 1.71 2.92 -12.51
CA THR A 123 1.13 3.83 -13.49
C THR A 123 1.92 5.16 -13.56
N VAL A 124 1.52 6.04 -14.47
CA VAL A 124 1.88 7.45 -14.35
C VAL A 124 1.44 8.00 -12.99
N PRO A 125 2.09 9.05 -12.46
CA PRO A 125 1.72 9.63 -11.18
C PRO A 125 0.25 10.08 -11.13
N LEU A 126 -0.41 9.70 -10.03
CA LEU A 126 -1.77 10.09 -9.68
C LEU A 126 -1.80 11.37 -8.84
N HIS A 127 -0.92 11.46 -7.85
CA HIS A 127 -0.77 12.61 -6.97
C HIS A 127 0.69 12.75 -6.52
N THR A 128 0.98 13.82 -5.79
CA THR A 128 2.29 14.07 -5.18
C THR A 128 2.21 13.99 -3.67
N GLU A 129 3.37 13.82 -3.05
CA GLU A 129 3.61 13.93 -1.62
C GLU A 129 4.70 14.96 -1.39
N VAL A 130 4.41 15.97 -0.58
CA VAL A 130 5.38 16.95 -0.10
C VAL A 130 5.63 16.66 1.37
N LEU A 131 6.84 16.23 1.72
CA LEU A 131 7.17 15.86 3.09
C LEU A 131 7.48 17.09 3.95
N GLY A 132 7.08 17.01 5.20
CA GLY A 132 7.37 17.97 6.25
C GLY A 132 7.51 17.28 7.60
N VAL A 133 7.63 18.04 8.67
CA VAL A 133 7.72 17.53 10.05
C VAL A 133 6.45 17.83 10.81
N LEU A 134 5.78 16.78 11.31
CA LEU A 134 4.73 16.90 12.30
C LEU A 134 5.33 16.77 13.72
N THR A 135 5.11 17.78 14.55
CA THR A 135 5.56 17.82 15.94
C THR A 135 4.55 18.63 16.80
N THR A 136 4.90 18.95 18.03
CA THR A 136 4.11 19.81 18.91
C THR A 136 4.76 21.16 19.11
N LYS A 137 3.98 22.19 19.48
CA LYS A 137 4.51 23.53 19.82
C LYS A 137 5.49 23.52 20.99
N ALA A 138 5.44 22.50 21.84
CA ALA A 138 6.38 22.33 22.94
C ALA A 138 7.80 21.96 22.48
N LYS A 139 7.97 21.56 21.21
CA LYS A 139 9.29 21.18 20.66
C LYS A 139 9.87 22.34 19.85
N PRO A 140 11.18 22.62 19.99
CA PRO A 140 11.80 23.81 19.42
C PRO A 140 12.17 23.73 17.95
N TYR A 141 12.02 22.54 17.29
CA TYR A 141 12.55 22.27 15.97
C TYR A 141 12.08 23.30 14.94
N LYS A 142 13.00 23.90 14.21
CA LYS A 142 12.78 24.87 13.13
C LYS A 142 13.12 24.30 11.76
N ASP A 143 14.00 23.29 11.75
CA ASP A 143 14.47 22.58 10.58
C ASP A 143 14.45 21.07 10.86
N TRP A 144 14.18 20.29 9.83
CA TRP A 144 14.09 18.82 9.97
C TRP A 144 15.44 18.18 10.32
N MET A 145 16.58 18.81 9.96
CA MET A 145 17.92 18.31 10.30
C MET A 145 18.22 18.40 11.81
N GLU A 146 17.51 19.26 12.54
CA GLU A 146 17.60 19.31 14.01
C GLU A 146 17.07 18.03 14.67
N LEU A 147 16.31 17.23 13.93
CA LEU A 147 15.86 15.92 14.38
C LEU A 147 16.97 14.86 14.42
N ASN A 148 18.15 15.12 13.83
CA ASN A 148 19.27 14.19 13.83
C ASN A 148 20.08 14.24 15.14
N ASP A 149 19.41 14.01 16.26
CA ASP A 149 19.97 14.05 17.60
C ASP A 149 19.59 12.78 18.38
N PRO A 150 20.51 12.17 19.16
CA PRO A 150 20.22 10.94 19.92
C PRO A 150 19.15 11.11 21.01
N ALA A 151 18.84 12.34 21.43
CA ALA A 151 17.74 12.62 22.35
C ALA A 151 16.37 12.69 21.66
N VAL A 152 16.33 12.76 20.33
CA VAL A 152 15.08 12.86 19.56
C VAL A 152 14.52 11.47 19.28
N ARG A 153 13.22 11.30 19.57
CA ARG A 153 12.46 10.08 19.31
C ARG A 153 11.52 10.35 18.13
N LEU A 154 11.85 9.79 16.99
CA LEU A 154 11.01 9.82 15.80
C LEU A 154 10.08 8.61 15.80
N VAL A 155 8.87 8.79 15.29
CA VAL A 155 7.96 7.69 14.99
C VAL A 155 7.63 7.72 13.50
N GLU A 156 7.66 6.52 12.87
CA GLU A 156 7.30 6.36 11.46
C GLU A 156 6.40 5.14 11.28
N VAL A 157 5.67 5.13 10.16
CA VAL A 157 4.81 3.99 9.80
C VAL A 157 5.59 3.02 8.93
N ARG A 158 5.64 1.75 9.37
CA ARG A 158 6.29 0.67 8.63
C ARG A 158 5.79 0.59 7.19
N GLY A 159 6.72 0.50 6.23
CA GLY A 159 6.39 0.48 4.79
C GLY A 159 6.10 1.86 4.17
N ALA A 160 6.11 2.94 4.96
CA ALA A 160 6.06 4.32 4.45
C ALA A 160 7.43 4.80 3.96
N THR A 161 7.42 5.72 3.00
CA THR A 161 8.64 6.27 2.40
C THR A 161 9.54 7.01 3.39
N PRO A 162 9.02 7.79 4.37
CA PRO A 162 9.83 8.48 5.35
C PRO A 162 10.74 7.59 6.20
N VAL A 163 10.40 6.31 6.37
CA VAL A 163 11.26 5.36 7.12
C VAL A 163 12.69 5.35 6.58
N LYS A 164 12.84 5.24 5.25
CA LYS A 164 14.15 5.23 4.61
C LYS A 164 14.86 6.57 4.74
N LEU A 165 14.13 7.68 4.55
CA LEU A 165 14.65 9.04 4.72
C LEU A 165 15.24 9.22 6.13
N VAL A 166 14.50 8.82 7.17
CA VAL A 166 14.97 8.90 8.57
C VAL A 166 16.22 8.05 8.77
N GLN A 167 16.23 6.80 8.30
CA GLN A 167 17.37 5.91 8.46
C GLN A 167 18.65 6.41 7.78
N GLU A 168 18.53 7.05 6.62
CA GLU A 168 19.67 7.55 5.84
C GLU A 168 20.13 8.95 6.25
N LYS A 169 19.21 9.84 6.60
CA LYS A 169 19.50 11.25 6.83
C LYS A 169 19.53 11.64 8.31
N LEU A 170 18.83 10.91 9.16
CA LEU A 170 18.69 11.18 10.59
C LEU A 170 19.14 9.97 11.44
N PRO A 171 20.32 9.36 11.16
CA PRO A 171 20.73 8.09 11.77
C PRO A 171 21.01 8.19 13.28
N LYS A 172 21.11 9.39 13.85
CA LYS A 172 21.29 9.59 15.29
C LYS A 172 20.00 9.52 16.07
N ALA A 173 18.85 9.83 15.44
CA ALA A 173 17.57 9.82 16.10
C ALA A 173 17.14 8.40 16.48
N GLN A 174 16.38 8.29 17.56
CA GLN A 174 15.74 7.04 17.97
C GLN A 174 14.50 6.83 17.13
N LEU A 175 14.43 5.75 16.34
CA LEU A 175 13.30 5.48 15.44
C LEU A 175 12.37 4.41 16.02
N LEU A 176 11.12 4.79 16.28
CA LEU A 176 10.00 3.91 16.61
C LEU A 176 9.20 3.62 15.32
N LEU A 177 9.02 2.35 14.98
CA LEU A 177 8.19 1.93 13.85
C LEU A 177 6.87 1.35 14.31
N LEU A 178 5.76 1.92 13.85
CA LEU A 178 4.40 1.46 14.09
C LEU A 178 3.75 1.02 12.77
N ASP A 179 2.60 0.34 12.84
CA ASP A 179 1.99 -0.28 11.65
C ASP A 179 0.88 0.57 11.01
N ASN A 180 0.44 1.65 11.69
CA ASN A 180 -0.60 2.54 11.19
C ASN A 180 -0.40 3.99 11.65
N TYR A 181 -0.98 4.92 10.91
CA TYR A 181 -0.86 6.36 11.16
C TYR A 181 -1.55 6.82 12.45
N PRO A 182 -2.76 6.34 12.82
CA PRO A 182 -3.39 6.73 14.09
C PRO A 182 -2.53 6.44 15.31
N ASP A 183 -1.82 5.33 15.34
CA ASP A 183 -0.93 4.98 16.45
C ASP A 183 0.35 5.84 16.46
N ALA A 184 0.89 6.17 15.27
CA ALA A 184 2.04 7.06 15.16
C ALA A 184 1.71 8.47 15.67
N VAL A 185 0.63 9.07 15.22
CA VAL A 185 0.17 10.39 15.68
C VAL A 185 -0.16 10.38 17.18
N ARG A 186 -0.79 9.31 17.67
CA ARG A 186 -1.06 9.13 19.12
C ARG A 186 0.24 9.05 19.92
N ALA A 187 1.29 8.43 19.41
CA ALA A 187 2.59 8.36 20.08
C ALA A 187 3.18 9.76 20.31
N ILE A 188 3.06 10.68 19.34
CA ILE A 188 3.47 12.08 19.49
C ILE A 188 2.55 12.79 20.49
N ALA A 189 1.24 12.66 20.35
CA ALA A 189 0.26 13.28 21.22
C ALA A 189 0.44 12.92 22.71
N GLN A 190 0.91 11.70 22.98
CA GLN A 190 1.20 11.18 24.32
C GLN A 190 2.66 11.41 24.78
N GLY A 191 3.50 12.09 23.99
CA GLY A 191 4.89 12.33 24.32
C GLY A 191 5.77 11.08 24.29
N ARG A 192 5.32 9.99 23.67
CA ARG A 192 6.15 8.78 23.43
C ARG A 192 7.13 8.96 22.27
N ALA A 193 6.79 9.83 21.33
CA ALA A 193 7.65 10.31 20.26
C ALA A 193 7.64 11.85 20.24
N ASP A 194 8.64 12.44 19.61
CA ASP A 194 8.83 13.89 19.56
C ASP A 194 8.35 14.48 18.22
N ALA A 195 8.48 13.72 17.14
CA ALA A 195 8.06 14.13 15.80
C ALA A 195 7.91 12.91 14.87
N MET A 196 7.29 13.17 13.71
CA MET A 196 7.34 12.30 12.53
C MET A 196 7.58 13.13 11.27
N ILE A 197 8.16 12.53 10.26
CA ILE A 197 8.23 13.06 8.91
C ILE A 197 7.06 12.46 8.15
N ASP A 198 6.19 13.29 7.58
CA ASP A 198 5.02 12.81 6.86
C ASP A 198 4.62 13.80 5.77
N VAL A 199 3.63 13.43 5.00
CA VAL A 199 3.07 14.24 3.91
C VAL A 199 2.29 15.42 4.48
N MET A 200 2.66 16.63 4.09
CA MET A 200 2.07 17.87 4.63
C MET A 200 0.56 17.95 4.39
N ASP A 201 0.10 17.49 3.21
CA ASP A 201 -1.33 17.47 2.88
C ASP A 201 -2.16 16.57 3.84
N PHE A 202 -1.54 15.55 4.47
CA PHE A 202 -2.23 14.61 5.37
C PHE A 202 -2.22 15.07 6.82
N MET A 203 -1.28 15.92 7.22
CA MET A 203 -1.04 16.27 8.63
C MET A 203 -2.26 16.89 9.32
N THR A 204 -3.06 17.67 8.60
CA THR A 204 -4.28 18.29 9.15
C THR A 204 -5.27 17.23 9.62
N GLU A 205 -5.52 16.22 8.79
CA GLU A 205 -6.45 15.14 9.12
C GLU A 205 -5.90 14.20 10.19
N HIS A 206 -4.59 13.95 10.19
CA HIS A 206 -3.93 13.15 11.21
C HIS A 206 -4.08 13.77 12.61
N THR A 207 -4.03 15.10 12.71
CA THR A 207 -4.02 15.83 13.98
C THR A 207 -5.43 16.16 14.51
N ALA A 208 -6.45 16.17 13.65
CA ALA A 208 -7.80 16.64 13.96
C ALA A 208 -8.46 15.95 15.19
N LYS A 209 -8.12 14.69 15.46
CA LYS A 209 -8.69 13.90 16.56
C LYS A 209 -7.98 14.06 17.91
N HIS A 210 -6.89 14.83 17.98
CA HIS A 210 -6.08 14.98 19.17
C HIS A 210 -6.04 16.43 19.64
N LYS A 211 -6.43 16.67 20.88
CA LYS A 211 -6.37 18.01 21.53
C LYS A 211 -4.93 18.31 22.00
N VAL A 212 -4.06 18.55 21.05
CA VAL A 212 -2.64 18.86 21.27
C VAL A 212 -2.30 20.11 20.45
N ASP A 213 -1.44 20.96 20.96
CA ASP A 213 -0.91 22.09 20.19
C ASP A 213 0.11 21.60 19.17
N TRP A 214 -0.40 21.22 18.03
CA TRP A 214 0.39 20.72 16.91
C TRP A 214 1.21 21.83 16.25
N ARG A 215 2.33 21.44 15.70
CA ARG A 215 3.17 22.27 14.86
C ARG A 215 3.60 21.47 13.66
N ILE A 216 3.47 22.07 12.49
CA ILE A 216 4.02 21.58 11.24
C ILE A 216 5.21 22.48 10.90
N VAL A 217 6.34 21.90 10.53
CA VAL A 217 7.46 22.64 9.97
C VAL A 217 7.23 22.75 8.48
N ASP A 218 6.97 23.97 8.03
CA ASP A 218 6.50 24.32 6.69
C ASP A 218 7.56 24.20 5.58
N ALA A 219 8.79 23.84 5.89
CA ALA A 219 9.80 23.63 4.88
C ALA A 219 9.61 22.24 4.24
N PRO A 220 9.28 22.12 2.96
CA PRO A 220 9.21 20.81 2.32
C PRO A 220 10.57 20.16 2.32
N ILE A 221 10.65 18.93 2.82
CA ILE A 221 11.89 18.17 2.90
C ILE A 221 12.18 17.55 1.52
N GLU A 222 11.16 16.97 0.91
CA GLU A 222 11.26 16.26 -0.36
C GLU A 222 9.89 16.18 -1.02
N VAL A 223 9.87 16.12 -2.36
CA VAL A 223 8.65 15.94 -3.16
C VAL A 223 8.73 14.59 -3.85
N TYR A 224 7.72 13.76 -3.63
CA TYR A 224 7.58 12.46 -4.24
C TYR A 224 6.35 12.37 -5.15
N PHE A 225 6.41 11.44 -6.10
CA PHE A 225 5.30 11.16 -7.01
C PHE A 225 4.70 9.80 -6.66
N CYS A 226 3.39 9.73 -6.53
CA CYS A 226 2.64 8.52 -6.20
C CYS A 226 1.85 8.04 -7.41
N GLY A 227 1.98 6.76 -7.70
CA GLY A 227 1.22 6.07 -8.75
C GLY A 227 0.37 4.94 -8.19
N ILE A 228 -0.35 4.27 -9.06
CA ILE A 228 -1.08 3.05 -8.73
C ILE A 228 -0.11 1.89 -8.94
N GLY A 229 0.12 1.07 -7.88
CA GLY A 229 0.97 -0.11 -7.98
C GLY A 229 0.24 -1.30 -8.60
N VAL A 230 0.90 -2.01 -9.50
CA VAL A 230 0.43 -3.27 -10.11
C VAL A 230 1.52 -4.33 -10.00
N GLN A 231 1.17 -5.61 -10.15
CA GLN A 231 2.17 -6.67 -10.16
C GLN A 231 3.21 -6.43 -11.26
N LYS A 232 4.46 -6.74 -10.94
CA LYS A 232 5.59 -6.63 -11.87
C LYS A 232 5.34 -7.41 -13.16
N GLY A 233 5.51 -6.75 -14.30
CA GLY A 233 5.32 -7.33 -15.63
C GLY A 233 3.85 -7.40 -16.10
N ASN A 234 2.88 -6.88 -15.35
CA ASN A 234 1.50 -6.75 -15.81
C ASN A 234 1.31 -5.47 -16.64
N ASP A 235 2.02 -5.40 -17.76
CA ASP A 235 2.11 -4.19 -18.59
C ASP A 235 0.76 -3.76 -19.15
N ALA A 236 -0.07 -4.71 -19.61
CA ALA A 236 -1.38 -4.39 -20.16
C ALA A 236 -2.29 -3.69 -19.14
N LEU A 237 -2.33 -4.17 -17.90
CA LEU A 237 -3.08 -3.53 -16.82
C LEU A 237 -2.46 -2.17 -16.46
N ARG A 238 -1.15 -2.09 -16.32
CA ARG A 238 -0.42 -0.86 -16.02
C ARG A 238 -0.71 0.24 -17.03
N GLU A 239 -0.65 -0.07 -18.32
CA GLU A 239 -0.89 0.87 -19.40
C GLU A 239 -2.36 1.32 -19.44
N LYS A 240 -3.29 0.37 -19.26
CA LYS A 240 -4.72 0.69 -19.19
C LYS A 240 -5.05 1.61 -18.02
N LEU A 241 -4.51 1.33 -16.82
CA LEU A 241 -4.67 2.19 -15.65
C LEU A 241 -3.97 3.53 -15.83
N SER A 242 -2.80 3.58 -16.46
CA SER A 242 -2.09 4.85 -16.78
C SER A 242 -2.91 5.73 -17.72
N ALA A 243 -3.52 5.15 -18.74
CA ALA A 243 -4.42 5.88 -19.63
C ALA A 243 -5.64 6.44 -18.87
N ALA A 244 -6.22 5.67 -17.96
CA ALA A 244 -7.32 6.11 -17.11
C ALA A 244 -6.90 7.25 -16.17
N VAL A 245 -5.70 7.19 -15.56
CA VAL A 245 -5.16 8.28 -14.73
C VAL A 245 -4.98 9.55 -15.57
N LYS A 246 -4.40 9.45 -16.77
CA LYS A 246 -4.27 10.61 -17.67
C LYS A 246 -5.62 11.23 -18.05
N GLU A 247 -6.63 10.39 -18.30
CA GLU A 247 -8.00 10.85 -18.58
C GLU A 247 -8.62 11.56 -17.37
N MET A 248 -8.47 11.01 -16.16
CA MET A 248 -8.95 11.63 -14.92
C MET A 248 -8.26 12.97 -14.65
N HIS A 249 -6.96 13.11 -14.93
CA HIS A 249 -6.27 14.41 -14.86
C HIS A 249 -6.79 15.39 -15.92
N LYS A 250 -6.92 14.94 -17.17
CA LYS A 250 -7.40 15.79 -18.28
C LYS A 250 -8.82 16.30 -18.04
N SER A 251 -9.69 15.49 -17.46
CA SER A 251 -11.06 15.88 -17.12
C SER A 251 -11.20 16.73 -15.86
N GLY A 252 -10.09 16.93 -15.09
CA GLY A 252 -10.12 17.60 -13.79
C GLY A 252 -10.67 16.76 -12.65
N TYR A 253 -11.00 15.49 -12.89
CA TYR A 253 -11.59 14.60 -11.87
C TYR A 253 -10.67 14.43 -10.66
N VAL A 254 -9.36 14.22 -10.88
CA VAL A 254 -8.39 14.07 -9.79
C VAL A 254 -8.34 15.34 -8.94
N ASP A 255 -8.23 16.52 -9.58
CA ASP A 255 -8.13 17.81 -8.88
C ASP A 255 -9.42 18.09 -8.07
N GLU A 256 -10.59 17.77 -8.64
CA GLU A 256 -11.89 17.91 -7.96
C GLU A 256 -11.98 17.00 -6.74
N ARG A 257 -11.62 15.72 -6.88
CA ARG A 257 -11.63 14.77 -5.75
C ARG A 257 -10.61 15.11 -4.70
N TRP A 258 -9.42 15.55 -5.09
CA TRP A 258 -8.42 16.04 -4.16
C TRP A 258 -8.96 17.22 -3.35
N LYS A 259 -9.48 18.25 -4.02
CA LYS A 259 -10.09 19.41 -3.33
C LYS A 259 -11.23 19.01 -2.38
N LYS A 260 -12.06 18.03 -2.77
CA LYS A 260 -13.14 17.50 -1.91
C LYS A 260 -12.59 16.95 -0.60
N TRP A 261 -11.53 16.17 -0.67
CA TRP A 261 -11.00 15.45 0.48
C TRP A 261 -9.95 16.21 1.29
N PHE A 262 -9.17 17.06 0.65
CA PHE A 262 -8.08 17.81 1.28
C PHE A 262 -8.40 19.31 1.49
N GLY A 263 -9.50 19.82 1.00
CA GLY A 263 -9.95 21.20 1.20
C GLY A 263 -9.25 22.23 0.30
N GLY A 264 -8.17 21.85 -0.41
CA GLY A 264 -7.37 22.73 -1.26
C GLY A 264 -6.78 22.01 -2.47
N PRO A 265 -5.99 22.69 -3.31
CA PRO A 265 -5.25 22.05 -4.40
C PRO A 265 -4.07 21.24 -3.86
N MET A 266 -3.56 20.30 -4.66
CA MET A 266 -2.28 19.64 -4.39
C MET A 266 -1.16 20.67 -4.27
N LEU A 267 -0.23 20.45 -3.34
CA LEU A 267 0.93 21.34 -3.16
C LEU A 267 1.89 21.30 -4.37
N HIS A 268 1.91 20.20 -5.11
CA HIS A 268 2.72 20.05 -6.32
C HIS A 268 1.95 19.27 -7.38
N ASP A 269 2.12 19.65 -8.68
CA ASP A 269 1.39 19.02 -9.78
C ASP A 269 2.05 17.68 -10.18
N PRO A 270 1.33 16.53 -10.10
CA PRO A 270 1.88 15.22 -10.48
C PRO A 270 2.23 15.10 -11.96
N ARG A 271 1.65 15.97 -12.82
CA ARG A 271 1.91 15.99 -14.28
C ARG A 271 3.30 16.52 -14.62
N THR A 272 4.00 17.13 -13.66
CA THR A 272 5.40 17.59 -13.82
C THR A 272 6.42 16.45 -13.73
N ALA A 273 6.01 15.25 -13.33
CA ALA A 273 6.91 14.11 -13.24
C ALA A 273 7.51 13.76 -14.61
N PRO A 274 8.81 13.45 -14.70
CA PRO A 274 9.44 12.99 -15.94
C PRO A 274 8.78 11.75 -16.55
N THR A 275 8.17 10.92 -15.71
CA THR A 275 7.49 9.67 -16.07
C THR A 275 6.02 9.85 -16.49
N TYR A 276 5.52 11.07 -16.49
CA TYR A 276 4.11 11.35 -16.83
C TYR A 276 3.84 11.34 -18.35
N LYS A 277 4.86 11.32 -19.19
CA LYS A 277 4.80 11.40 -20.68
C LYS A 277 4.02 10.26 -21.33
#